data_c4480dbc2d8ac574f941355e53fd9bd3
#
_entry.id   c4480dbc2d8ac574f941355e53fd9bd3
#
_cell.length_a   1.000
_cell.length_b   1.000
_cell.length_c   1.000
_cell.angle_alpha   90.00
_cell.angle_beta   90.00
_cell.angle_gamma   90.00
#
_symmetry.space_group_name_H-M   'P 1'
#
loop_
_entity.id
_entity.type
_entity.pdbx_description
1 polymer ?
#
loop_
_entity_poly.entity_id
_entity_poly.type
_entity_poly.pdbx_seq_one_letter_code
_entity_poly.pdbx_strand_id
1 'polypeptide(L)'
;ERYRKLKESGRCLTCPNPAKDGSLLCENCRGKKLDNYSENKNKGLCTQCGEKNDTNHVKCSKCHNRWADNTRKQREHRLKNGLCSYCDEPRISSCYCKEHLLKDLARTHLKNRNGFDKLDKLFENQNICPYSGKKLVLGVNTSIDHKIPKSKGGENKIENLQWVYRPVNTMKQDFMEEEFFELIKTIYKNIN
;
A
#
# COMPACT_ATOMS: atom_id res chain seq x y z
N GLU A 1 10.69 -21.32 -11.11
CA GLU A 1 11.82 -21.41 -12.04
C GLU A 1 11.35 -21.39 -13.51
N ARG A 2 10.44 -22.27 -13.95
CA ARG A 2 9.90 -22.31 -15.32
C ARG A 2 9.25 -20.98 -15.75
N TYR A 3 8.48 -20.35 -14.87
CA TYR A 3 7.84 -19.06 -15.14
C TYR A 3 8.86 -17.93 -15.37
N ARG A 4 9.91 -17.86 -14.54
CA ARG A 4 10.99 -16.87 -14.69
C ARG A 4 11.72 -17.04 -16.01
N LYS A 5 12.12 -18.27 -16.37
CA LYS A 5 12.79 -18.59 -17.64
C LYS A 5 11.94 -18.20 -18.86
N LEU A 6 10.62 -18.46 -18.82
CA LEU A 6 9.72 -18.07 -19.93
C LEU A 6 9.56 -16.55 -20.04
N LYS A 7 9.51 -15.84 -18.91
CA LYS A 7 9.45 -14.37 -18.88
C LYS A 7 10.74 -13.76 -19.47
N GLU A 8 11.89 -14.29 -19.08
CA GLU A 8 13.20 -13.84 -19.57
C GLU A 8 13.42 -14.17 -21.07
N SER A 9 12.85 -15.26 -21.55
CA SER A 9 12.93 -15.65 -22.96
C SER A 9 11.98 -14.92 -23.90
N GLY A 10 11.10 -14.05 -23.37
CA GLY A 10 10.08 -13.34 -24.16
C GLY A 10 9.04 -14.25 -24.81
N ARG A 11 8.89 -15.49 -24.36
CA ARG A 11 7.93 -16.48 -24.91
C ARG A 11 6.61 -16.49 -24.17
N CYS A 12 5.55 -16.77 -24.89
CA CYS A 12 4.21 -16.94 -24.31
C CYS A 12 4.17 -18.13 -23.32
N LEU A 13 3.48 -17.96 -22.19
CA LEU A 13 3.35 -19.00 -21.17
C LEU A 13 2.54 -20.21 -21.60
N THR A 14 1.70 -20.08 -22.64
CA THR A 14 0.73 -21.09 -23.05
C THR A 14 0.99 -21.70 -24.43
N CYS A 15 1.84 -21.08 -25.25
CA CYS A 15 2.21 -21.59 -26.58
C CYS A 15 3.64 -21.18 -26.94
N PRO A 16 4.26 -21.73 -28.00
CA PRO A 16 5.63 -21.41 -28.37
C PRO A 16 5.84 -20.02 -29.01
N ASN A 17 4.77 -19.29 -29.28
CA ASN A 17 4.84 -17.98 -29.93
C ASN A 17 5.50 -16.93 -29.03
N PRO A 18 6.08 -15.84 -29.59
CA PRO A 18 6.60 -14.73 -28.78
C PRO A 18 5.47 -14.07 -27.99
N ALA A 19 5.78 -13.66 -26.76
CA ALA A 19 4.87 -12.88 -25.94
C ALA A 19 4.78 -11.44 -26.49
N LYS A 20 3.65 -10.78 -26.28
CA LYS A 20 3.50 -9.36 -26.60
C LYS A 20 4.31 -8.52 -25.59
N ASP A 21 4.89 -7.42 -26.02
CA ASP A 21 5.67 -6.51 -25.19
C ASP A 21 4.93 -6.15 -23.88
N GLY A 22 5.61 -6.30 -22.77
CA GLY A 22 5.04 -6.09 -21.42
C GLY A 22 4.02 -7.14 -20.96
N SER A 23 3.79 -8.22 -21.73
CA SER A 23 2.86 -9.30 -21.44
C SER A 23 3.59 -10.64 -21.30
N LEU A 24 2.93 -11.59 -20.62
CA LEU A 24 3.37 -12.98 -20.52
C LEU A 24 2.67 -13.89 -21.56
N LEU A 25 1.78 -13.33 -22.37
CA LEU A 25 1.00 -14.04 -23.37
C LEU A 25 1.18 -13.37 -24.73
N CYS A 26 1.20 -14.17 -25.80
CA CYS A 26 1.04 -13.66 -27.15
C CYS A 26 -0.39 -13.11 -27.36
N GLU A 27 -0.59 -12.34 -28.42
CA GLU A 27 -1.87 -11.69 -28.69
C GLU A 27 -3.05 -12.67 -28.80
N ASN A 28 -2.84 -13.76 -29.51
CA ASN A 28 -3.86 -14.80 -29.67
C ASN A 28 -4.26 -15.47 -28.34
N CYS A 29 -3.27 -15.85 -27.50
CA CYS A 29 -3.55 -16.45 -26.20
C CYS A 29 -4.18 -15.48 -25.21
N ARG A 30 -3.84 -14.18 -25.34
CA ARG A 30 -4.47 -13.10 -24.57
C ARG A 30 -5.91 -12.89 -25.01
N GLY A 31 -6.19 -12.86 -26.32
CA GLY A 31 -7.55 -12.78 -26.88
C GLY A 31 -8.42 -13.91 -26.36
N LYS A 32 -8.02 -15.16 -26.56
CA LYS A 32 -8.76 -16.34 -26.07
C LYS A 32 -9.05 -16.27 -24.56
N LYS A 33 -8.12 -15.76 -23.77
CA LYS A 33 -8.34 -15.61 -22.31
C LYS A 33 -9.36 -14.53 -21.97
N LEU A 34 -9.40 -13.43 -22.73
CA LEU A 34 -10.38 -12.37 -22.59
C LEU A 34 -11.77 -12.82 -23.03
N ASP A 35 -11.85 -13.57 -24.15
CA ASP A 35 -13.11 -14.10 -24.66
C ASP A 35 -13.71 -15.09 -23.65
N ASN A 36 -12.93 -16.03 -23.14
CA ASN A 36 -13.37 -16.96 -22.10
C ASN A 36 -13.82 -16.24 -20.83
N TYR A 37 -13.10 -15.16 -20.42
CA TYR A 37 -13.49 -14.36 -19.27
C TYR A 37 -14.87 -13.70 -19.49
N SER A 38 -15.06 -13.07 -20.66
CA SER A 38 -16.30 -12.39 -21.01
C SER A 38 -17.45 -13.35 -21.15
N GLU A 39 -17.23 -14.49 -21.80
CA GLU A 39 -18.22 -15.53 -21.97
C GLU A 39 -18.68 -16.13 -20.63
N ASN A 40 -17.76 -16.52 -19.78
CA ASN A 40 -18.07 -17.05 -18.46
C ASN A 40 -18.81 -16.03 -17.59
N LYS A 41 -18.38 -14.75 -17.64
CA LYS A 41 -19.04 -13.67 -16.91
C LYS A 41 -20.50 -13.49 -17.38
N ASN A 42 -20.73 -13.48 -18.68
CA ASN A 42 -22.08 -13.32 -19.26
C ASN A 42 -23.00 -14.51 -18.96
N LYS A 43 -22.44 -15.72 -18.83
CA LYS A 43 -23.16 -16.94 -18.45
C LYS A 43 -23.35 -17.09 -16.94
N GLY A 44 -22.86 -16.16 -16.11
CA GLY A 44 -22.89 -16.28 -14.64
C GLY A 44 -21.99 -17.41 -14.09
N LEU A 45 -21.00 -17.82 -14.87
CA LEU A 45 -20.03 -18.83 -14.48
C LEU A 45 -18.79 -18.18 -13.84
N CYS A 46 -18.05 -18.99 -13.10
CA CYS A 46 -16.75 -18.55 -12.56
C CYS A 46 -15.77 -18.22 -13.69
N THR A 47 -15.29 -16.99 -13.74
CA THR A 47 -14.36 -16.53 -14.79
C THR A 47 -12.98 -17.18 -14.75
N GLN A 48 -12.67 -17.91 -13.66
CA GLN A 48 -11.39 -18.61 -13.46
C GLN A 48 -11.45 -20.09 -13.89
N CYS A 49 -12.50 -20.84 -13.54
CA CYS A 49 -12.62 -22.27 -13.80
C CYS A 49 -13.78 -22.63 -14.74
N GLY A 50 -14.67 -21.72 -15.05
CA GLY A 50 -15.85 -21.99 -15.90
C GLY A 50 -16.98 -22.79 -15.22
N GLU A 51 -16.81 -23.20 -13.96
CA GLU A 51 -17.85 -23.89 -13.21
C GLU A 51 -18.94 -22.92 -12.74
N LYS A 52 -20.05 -23.47 -12.25
CA LYS A 52 -21.16 -22.69 -11.68
C LYS A 52 -20.62 -21.75 -10.59
N ASN A 53 -20.99 -20.48 -10.66
CA ASN A 53 -20.60 -19.50 -9.66
C ASN A 53 -21.60 -19.52 -8.49
N ASP A 54 -21.07 -19.72 -7.30
CA ASP A 54 -21.79 -19.79 -6.03
C ASP A 54 -21.71 -18.48 -5.23
N THR A 55 -21.19 -17.41 -5.84
CA THR A 55 -21.00 -16.11 -5.21
C THR A 55 -21.53 -14.98 -6.08
N ASN A 56 -21.72 -13.79 -5.48
CA ASN A 56 -22.03 -12.54 -6.23
C ASN A 56 -20.80 -11.90 -6.89
N HIS A 57 -19.63 -12.54 -6.80
CA HIS A 57 -18.39 -12.10 -7.41
C HIS A 57 -18.16 -12.83 -8.74
N VAL A 58 -17.17 -12.37 -9.51
CA VAL A 58 -16.80 -12.99 -10.80
C VAL A 58 -16.12 -14.35 -10.67
N LYS A 59 -15.75 -14.77 -9.46
CA LYS A 59 -15.11 -16.06 -9.15
C LYS A 59 -15.92 -16.83 -8.12
N CYS A 60 -16.03 -18.16 -8.29
CA CYS A 60 -16.62 -19.02 -7.29
C CYS A 60 -15.81 -19.04 -5.99
N SER A 61 -16.44 -19.47 -4.89
CA SER A 61 -15.81 -19.52 -3.56
C SER A 61 -14.51 -20.33 -3.55
N LYS A 62 -14.46 -21.48 -4.21
CA LYS A 62 -13.26 -22.32 -4.35
C LYS A 62 -12.09 -21.59 -5.01
N CYS A 63 -12.34 -20.89 -6.12
CA CYS A 63 -11.30 -20.12 -6.81
C CYS A 63 -10.88 -18.88 -6.04
N HIS A 64 -11.83 -18.22 -5.36
CA HIS A 64 -11.55 -17.08 -4.50
C HIS A 64 -10.66 -17.48 -3.31
N ASN A 65 -11.01 -18.55 -2.59
CA ASN A 65 -10.25 -19.03 -1.44
C ASN A 65 -8.84 -19.48 -1.84
N ARG A 66 -8.69 -20.21 -2.95
CA ARG A 66 -7.38 -20.59 -3.48
C ARG A 66 -6.50 -19.37 -3.82
N TRP A 67 -7.09 -18.33 -4.41
CA TRP A 67 -6.36 -17.08 -4.69
C TRP A 67 -5.96 -16.37 -3.41
N ALA A 68 -6.86 -16.27 -2.42
CA ALA A 68 -6.58 -15.65 -1.13
C ALA A 68 -5.46 -16.38 -0.37
N ASP A 69 -5.49 -17.72 -0.34
CA ASP A 69 -4.46 -18.54 0.30
C ASP A 69 -3.09 -18.37 -0.37
N ASN A 70 -3.05 -18.39 -1.71
CA ASN A 70 -1.81 -18.18 -2.44
C ASN A 70 -1.23 -16.79 -2.18
N THR A 71 -2.08 -15.75 -2.15
CA THR A 71 -1.68 -14.38 -1.86
C THR A 71 -1.14 -14.26 -0.43
N ARG A 72 -1.81 -14.89 0.55
CA ARG A 72 -1.36 -14.95 1.94
C ARG A 72 0.01 -15.61 2.05
N LYS A 73 0.19 -16.79 1.47
CA LYS A 73 1.47 -17.53 1.47
C LYS A 73 2.61 -16.72 0.84
N GLN A 74 2.36 -16.04 -0.28
CA GLN A 74 3.36 -15.19 -0.92
C GLN A 74 3.74 -14.00 -0.03
N ARG A 75 2.75 -13.36 0.61
CA ARG A 75 3.00 -12.27 1.55
C ARG A 75 3.81 -12.72 2.75
N GLU A 76 3.45 -13.84 3.37
CA GLU A 76 4.18 -14.45 4.50
C GLU A 76 5.62 -14.77 4.12
N HIS A 77 5.83 -15.39 2.94
CA HIS A 77 7.17 -15.68 2.44
C HIS A 77 8.02 -14.42 2.26
N ARG A 78 7.46 -13.36 1.66
CA ARG A 78 8.17 -12.08 1.50
C ARG A 78 8.54 -11.47 2.86
N LEU A 79 7.58 -11.38 3.78
CA LEU A 79 7.81 -10.81 5.10
C LEU A 79 8.86 -11.61 5.90
N LYS A 80 8.85 -12.95 5.79
CA LYS A 80 9.85 -13.81 6.41
C LYS A 80 11.28 -13.54 5.90
N ASN A 81 11.40 -13.13 4.62
CA ASN A 81 12.68 -12.80 4.00
C ASN A 81 13.03 -11.30 4.09
N GLY A 82 12.37 -10.52 4.94
CA GLY A 82 12.67 -9.10 5.12
C GLY A 82 12.21 -8.21 3.96
N LEU A 83 11.37 -8.75 3.05
CA LEU A 83 10.90 -8.04 1.88
C LEU A 83 9.54 -7.36 2.12
N CYS A 84 9.22 -6.41 1.25
CA CYS A 84 7.92 -5.77 1.20
C CYS A 84 6.79 -6.78 0.92
N SER A 85 5.65 -6.65 1.58
CA SER A 85 4.52 -7.55 1.37
C SER A 85 3.94 -7.53 -0.05
N TYR A 86 4.25 -6.50 -0.85
CA TYR A 86 3.73 -6.29 -2.21
C TYR A 86 4.77 -6.46 -3.33
N CYS A 87 6.05 -6.29 -3.03
CA CYS A 87 7.13 -6.40 -4.02
C CYS A 87 8.37 -7.04 -3.40
N ASP A 88 9.42 -7.22 -4.21
CA ASP A 88 10.66 -7.88 -3.77
C ASP A 88 11.71 -6.88 -3.23
N GLU A 89 11.31 -5.60 -3.02
CA GLU A 89 12.17 -4.60 -2.38
C GLU A 89 12.28 -4.83 -0.86
N PRO A 90 13.41 -4.51 -0.23
CA PRO A 90 13.57 -4.55 1.21
C PRO A 90 12.52 -3.69 1.93
N ARG A 91 11.97 -4.20 3.00
CA ARG A 91 11.03 -3.42 3.82
C ARG A 91 11.77 -2.46 4.76
N ILE A 92 11.20 -1.28 4.94
CA ILE A 92 11.67 -0.27 5.90
C ILE A 92 10.71 -0.09 7.09
N SER A 93 9.57 -0.76 7.06
CA SER A 93 8.54 -0.78 8.12
C SER A 93 8.17 -2.23 8.45
N SER A 94 7.13 -2.44 9.24
CA SER A 94 6.63 -3.79 9.55
C SER A 94 6.34 -4.64 8.33
N CYS A 95 5.89 -4.03 7.21
CA CYS A 95 5.46 -4.80 6.03
C CYS A 95 5.70 -4.11 4.67
N TYR A 96 6.20 -2.86 4.63
CA TYR A 96 6.33 -2.09 3.39
C TYR A 96 7.75 -1.63 3.11
N CYS A 97 8.15 -1.58 1.82
CA CYS A 97 9.25 -0.75 1.33
C CYS A 97 8.85 0.74 1.35
N LYS A 98 9.80 1.64 1.08
CA LYS A 98 9.56 3.10 1.06
C LYS A 98 8.36 3.47 0.20
N GLU A 99 8.33 3.01 -1.05
CA GLU A 99 7.29 3.37 -2.01
C GLU A 99 5.89 2.90 -1.57
N HIS A 100 5.76 1.63 -1.13
CA HIS A 100 4.47 1.10 -0.69
C HIS A 100 3.99 1.73 0.63
N LEU A 101 4.90 2.09 1.53
CA LEU A 101 4.57 2.83 2.74
C LEU A 101 4.01 4.21 2.39
N LEU A 102 4.69 4.97 1.53
CA LEU A 102 4.24 6.30 1.12
C LEU A 102 2.93 6.26 0.35
N LYS A 103 2.72 5.26 -0.51
CA LYS A 103 1.44 5.04 -1.23
C LYS A 103 0.28 4.73 -0.27
N ASP A 104 0.52 3.96 0.77
CA ASP A 104 -0.49 3.65 1.79
C ASP A 104 -0.83 4.89 2.63
N LEU A 105 0.17 5.64 3.04
CA LEU A 105 0.01 6.90 3.77
C LEU A 105 -0.71 7.97 2.92
N ALA A 106 -0.36 8.10 1.63
CA ALA A 106 -1.03 9.03 0.72
C ALA A 106 -2.51 8.67 0.53
N ARG A 107 -2.82 7.38 0.38
CA ARG A 107 -4.21 6.90 0.34
C ARG A 107 -4.98 7.28 1.62
N THR A 108 -4.35 7.15 2.76
CA THR A 108 -4.98 7.37 4.07
C THR A 108 -5.16 8.86 4.37
N HIS A 109 -4.13 9.67 4.15
CA HIS A 109 -4.09 11.07 4.60
C HIS A 109 -4.44 12.07 3.50
N LEU A 110 -4.10 11.80 2.22
CA LEU A 110 -4.44 12.65 1.09
C LEU A 110 -5.67 12.15 0.31
N LYS A 111 -6.21 10.96 0.65
CA LYS A 111 -7.27 10.27 -0.13
C LYS A 111 -6.91 10.06 -1.61
N ASN A 112 -5.63 10.18 -1.93
CA ASN A 112 -5.07 10.03 -3.28
C ASN A 112 -3.76 9.26 -3.23
N ARG A 113 -3.76 8.03 -3.75
CA ARG A 113 -2.57 7.16 -3.76
C ARG A 113 -1.43 7.73 -4.61
N ASN A 114 -1.73 8.50 -5.63
CA ASN A 114 -0.74 9.14 -6.49
C ASN A 114 -0.06 10.36 -5.83
N GLY A 115 -0.53 10.79 -4.66
CA GLY A 115 0.09 11.85 -3.87
C GLY A 115 1.33 11.43 -3.07
N PHE A 116 1.83 10.21 -3.25
CA PHE A 116 2.96 9.68 -2.47
C PHE A 116 4.25 10.47 -2.69
N ASP A 117 4.50 11.00 -3.91
CA ASP A 117 5.65 11.85 -4.21
C ASP A 117 5.66 13.15 -3.39
N LYS A 118 4.47 13.71 -3.10
CA LYS A 118 4.34 14.90 -2.24
C LYS A 118 4.72 14.60 -0.80
N LEU A 119 4.35 13.43 -0.28
CA LEU A 119 4.75 12.99 1.06
C LEU A 119 6.25 12.70 1.15
N ASP A 120 6.85 12.15 0.09
CA ASP A 120 8.29 11.91 0.04
C ASP A 120 9.06 13.25 0.08
N LYS A 121 8.70 14.21 -0.78
CA LYS A 121 9.28 15.55 -0.76
C LYS A 121 9.08 16.26 0.58
N LEU A 122 7.91 16.12 1.20
CA LEU A 122 7.66 16.67 2.53
C LEU A 122 8.61 16.04 3.57
N PHE A 123 8.91 14.73 3.47
CA PHE A 123 9.83 14.05 4.36
C PHE A 123 11.29 14.52 4.13
N GLU A 124 11.71 14.68 2.89
CA GLU A 124 13.05 15.17 2.55
C GLU A 124 13.31 16.57 3.15
N ASN A 125 12.28 17.42 3.15
CA ASN A 125 12.35 18.78 3.70
C ASN A 125 12.14 18.85 5.23
N GLN A 126 11.56 17.80 5.84
CA GLN A 126 11.17 17.76 7.25
C GLN A 126 11.57 16.43 7.89
N ASN A 127 12.86 16.20 8.10
CA ASN A 127 13.37 15.00 8.74
C ASN A 127 13.61 15.14 10.27
N ILE A 128 13.15 16.24 10.85
CA ILE A 128 13.19 16.53 12.29
C ILE A 128 11.76 16.77 12.76
N CYS A 129 11.38 16.19 13.88
CA CYS A 129 10.07 16.42 14.48
C CYS A 129 9.95 17.86 14.98
N PRO A 130 8.94 18.64 14.52
CA PRO A 130 8.80 20.06 14.90
C PRO A 130 8.52 20.26 16.39
N TYR A 131 7.94 19.25 17.04
CA TYR A 131 7.58 19.32 18.46
C TYR A 131 8.67 18.86 19.42
N SER A 132 9.45 17.83 19.05
CA SER A 132 10.42 17.21 19.98
C SER A 132 11.87 17.37 19.54
N GLY A 133 12.16 17.95 18.39
CA GLY A 133 13.51 18.06 17.84
C GLY A 133 14.16 16.71 17.48
N LYS A 134 13.46 15.59 17.63
CA LYS A 134 14.02 14.27 17.34
C LYS A 134 14.13 14.05 15.84
N LYS A 135 15.25 13.43 15.42
CA LYS A 135 15.44 12.97 14.04
C LYS A 135 14.43 11.90 13.69
N LEU A 136 13.78 12.07 12.56
CA LEU A 136 12.78 11.15 12.02
C LEU A 136 13.43 10.11 11.10
N VAL A 137 13.00 8.86 11.24
CA VAL A 137 13.41 7.75 10.37
C VAL A 137 12.14 7.13 9.79
N LEU A 138 11.98 7.27 8.48
CA LEU A 138 10.80 6.81 7.77
C LEU A 138 10.55 5.31 8.01
N GLY A 139 9.31 4.97 8.32
CA GLY A 139 8.90 3.58 8.59
C GLY A 139 9.27 3.05 9.99
N VAL A 140 10.10 3.78 10.75
CA VAL A 140 10.56 3.37 12.08
C VAL A 140 9.84 4.15 13.17
N ASN A 141 10.06 5.46 13.23
CA ASN A 141 9.58 6.30 14.34
C ASN A 141 8.68 7.45 13.90
N THR A 142 8.32 7.50 12.62
CA THR A 142 7.52 8.58 12.01
C THR A 142 6.04 8.28 12.03
N SER A 143 5.26 9.36 12.05
CA SER A 143 3.82 9.39 11.78
C SER A 143 3.48 10.66 11.01
N ILE A 144 2.38 10.65 10.26
CA ILE A 144 1.80 11.86 9.66
C ILE A 144 0.78 12.43 10.64
N ASP A 145 0.90 13.72 10.90
CA ASP A 145 -0.03 14.51 11.70
C ASP A 145 -0.75 15.52 10.80
N HIS A 146 -2.00 15.84 11.15
CA HIS A 146 -2.72 16.98 10.59
C HIS A 146 -2.49 18.18 11.52
N LYS A 147 -1.87 19.24 11.01
CA LYS A 147 -1.64 20.49 11.78
C LYS A 147 -2.95 20.99 12.38
N ILE A 148 -3.98 21.12 11.55
CA ILE A 148 -5.37 21.29 11.97
C ILE A 148 -6.02 19.93 11.98
N PRO A 149 -6.43 19.39 13.13
CA PRO A 149 -7.07 18.09 13.24
C PRO A 149 -8.33 17.97 12.38
N LYS A 150 -8.61 16.76 11.87
CA LYS A 150 -9.84 16.51 11.09
C LYS A 150 -11.12 16.79 11.86
N SER A 151 -11.13 16.50 13.15
CA SER A 151 -12.25 16.80 14.07
C SER A 151 -12.53 18.30 14.16
N LYS A 152 -11.53 19.14 13.86
CA LYS A 152 -11.61 20.61 13.88
C LYS A 152 -11.62 21.24 12.48
N GLY A 153 -12.01 20.47 11.46
CA GLY A 153 -12.15 20.96 10.08
C GLY A 153 -10.88 20.90 9.22
N GLY A 154 -9.85 20.22 9.70
CA GLY A 154 -8.60 20.06 8.95
C GLY A 154 -8.78 19.23 7.67
N GLU A 155 -8.26 19.73 6.56
CA GLU A 155 -8.37 19.11 5.25
C GLU A 155 -7.26 18.06 4.99
N ASN A 156 -7.55 17.12 4.08
CA ASN A 156 -6.59 16.12 3.60
C ASN A 156 -5.70 16.71 2.48
N LYS A 157 -5.04 17.83 2.74
CA LYS A 157 -4.12 18.53 1.83
C LYS A 157 -2.70 18.47 2.37
N ILE A 158 -1.71 18.47 1.48
CA ILE A 158 -0.29 18.35 1.86
C ILE A 158 0.16 19.50 2.79
N GLU A 159 -0.40 20.69 2.63
CA GLU A 159 -0.11 21.88 3.41
C GLU A 159 -0.53 21.73 4.88
N ASN A 160 -1.58 20.93 5.12
CA ASN A 160 -2.08 20.60 6.46
C ASN A 160 -1.39 19.36 7.07
N LEU A 161 -0.45 18.73 6.36
CA LEU A 161 0.26 17.55 6.86
C LEU A 161 1.68 17.91 7.31
N GLN A 162 2.16 17.17 8.29
CA GLN A 162 3.54 17.24 8.75
C GLN A 162 4.03 15.88 9.24
N TRP A 163 5.34 15.64 9.18
CA TRP A 163 5.96 14.47 9.77
C TRP A 163 6.31 14.72 11.21
N VAL A 164 5.93 13.81 12.09
CA VAL A 164 6.17 13.92 13.52
C VAL A 164 6.70 12.62 14.10
N TYR A 165 7.35 12.73 15.24
CA TYR A 165 7.71 11.54 16.03
C TYR A 165 6.45 10.87 16.56
N ARG A 166 6.32 9.57 16.28
CA ARG A 166 5.09 8.80 16.53
C ARG A 166 4.52 8.95 17.96
N PRO A 167 5.33 8.85 19.05
CA PRO A 167 4.83 9.09 20.40
C PRO A 167 4.23 10.49 20.60
N VAL A 168 4.84 11.51 20.00
CA VAL A 168 4.33 12.89 20.07
C VAL A 168 2.98 12.99 19.37
N ASN A 169 2.83 12.35 18.19
CA ASN A 169 1.55 12.32 17.49
C ASN A 169 0.45 11.63 18.32
N THR A 170 0.83 10.54 19.00
CA THR A 170 -0.10 9.84 19.92
C THR A 170 -0.51 10.73 21.10
N MET A 171 0.39 11.56 21.60
CA MET A 171 0.07 12.51 22.68
C MET A 171 -0.78 13.70 22.20
N LYS A 172 -0.47 14.21 21.00
CA LYS A 172 -1.16 15.37 20.42
C LYS A 172 -2.62 15.05 20.07
N GLN A 173 -2.89 13.85 19.55
CA GLN A 173 -4.25 13.44 19.15
C GLN A 173 -4.93 14.49 18.24
N ASP A 174 -6.04 15.06 18.72
CA ASP A 174 -6.86 16.06 18.05
C ASP A 174 -6.75 17.47 18.66
N PHE A 175 -5.72 17.70 19.49
CA PHE A 175 -5.42 19.04 19.97
C PHE A 175 -4.91 19.93 18.81
N MET A 176 -5.34 21.21 18.83
CA MET A 176 -4.64 22.25 18.08
C MET A 176 -3.23 22.42 18.63
N GLU A 177 -2.33 23.00 17.84
CA GLU A 177 -0.94 23.14 18.23
C GLU A 177 -0.78 23.94 19.52
N GLU A 178 -1.55 25.03 19.67
CA GLU A 178 -1.56 25.88 20.85
C GLU A 178 -2.04 25.13 22.09
N GLU A 179 -3.14 24.38 21.96
CA GLU A 179 -3.72 23.56 23.04
C GLU A 179 -2.71 22.49 23.50
N PHE A 180 -2.01 21.89 22.55
CA PHE A 180 -1.01 20.86 22.83
C PHE A 180 0.19 21.44 23.58
N PHE A 181 0.68 22.62 23.18
CA PHE A 181 1.78 23.29 23.88
C PHE A 181 1.38 23.72 25.30
N GLU A 182 0.17 24.22 25.51
CA GLU A 182 -0.30 24.57 26.85
C GLU A 182 -0.40 23.33 27.77
N LEU A 183 -0.87 22.18 27.21
CA LEU A 183 -0.89 20.93 27.95
C LEU A 183 0.54 20.52 28.37
N ILE A 184 1.51 20.57 27.45
CA ILE A 184 2.91 20.25 27.74
C ILE A 184 3.49 21.17 28.82
N LYS A 185 3.25 22.47 28.73
CA LYS A 185 3.70 23.45 29.75
C LYS A 185 3.09 23.13 31.13
N THR A 186 1.81 22.77 31.16
CA THR A 186 1.14 22.41 32.40
C THR A 186 1.74 21.14 33.01
N ILE A 187 1.98 20.10 32.20
CA ILE A 187 2.62 18.87 32.66
C ILE A 187 4.03 19.17 33.17
N TYR A 188 4.82 19.97 32.42
CA TYR A 188 6.19 20.32 32.82
C TYR A 188 6.25 21.04 34.17
N LYS A 189 5.34 21.99 34.40
CA LYS A 189 5.25 22.74 35.68
C LYS A 189 4.89 21.86 36.89
N ASN A 190 4.19 20.76 36.64
CA ASN A 190 3.78 19.85 37.74
C ASN A 190 4.80 18.75 38.05
N ILE A 191 5.82 18.59 37.18
CA ILE A 191 6.87 17.57 37.37
C ILE A 191 8.13 18.21 37.98
N ASN A 192 8.34 19.51 37.76
CA ASN A 192 9.45 20.30 38.28
C ASN A 192 8.98 21.35 39.31
#